data_cd37ddb499cf2e7512aec00988f2f5b5
#
_entry.id   cd37ddb499cf2e7512aec00988f2f5b5
#
_cell.length_a   1.000
_cell.length_b   1.000
_cell.length_c   1.000
_cell.angle_alpha   90.00
_cell.angle_beta   90.00
_cell.angle_gamma   90.00
#
_symmetry.space_group_name_H-M   'P 1'
#
loop_
_entity.id
_entity.type
_entity.pdbx_description
1 polymer ?
#
loop_
_entity_poly.entity_id
_entity_poly.type
_entity_poly.pdbx_seq_one_letter_code
_entity_poly.pdbx_strand_id
1 'polypeptide(L)'
;MEEYIQDSAGKPFFCARINEKNIGFLYLKQTGKDTVELAVMGVLKEYHCNGIGHALFEYAKKEICKKGYSFIQVKTVQMGKYESYDKTNQFYLSLGFKEFEVFPDLWDEWNPCQIYIMAL
;
A
#
# COMPACT_ATOMS: atom_id res chain seq x y z
N MET A 1 21.21 -2.02 9.39
CA MET A 1 20.25 -1.03 9.92
C MET A 1 19.28 -0.60 8.85
N GLU A 2 18.00 -0.62 9.16
CA GLU A 2 16.95 -0.23 8.23
C GLU A 2 16.80 1.27 8.16
N GLU A 3 16.52 1.78 6.97
CA GLU A 3 16.32 3.19 6.73
C GLU A 3 15.11 3.37 5.82
N TYR A 4 14.25 4.33 6.15
CA TYR A 4 13.06 4.64 5.36
C TYR A 4 13.18 6.07 4.86
N ILE A 5 13.05 6.25 3.56
CA ILE A 5 13.24 7.55 2.92
C ILE A 5 12.15 7.85 1.91
N GLN A 6 11.82 9.14 1.77
CA GLN A 6 10.96 9.64 0.71
C GLN A 6 11.82 10.14 -0.44
N ASP A 7 11.29 10.06 -1.67
CA ASP A 7 11.96 10.62 -2.84
C ASP A 7 12.34 12.09 -2.60
N SER A 8 13.57 12.46 -2.97
CA SER A 8 14.12 13.80 -2.73
C SER A 8 13.38 14.91 -3.47
N ALA A 9 12.65 14.58 -4.54
CA ALA A 9 11.82 15.53 -5.26
C ALA A 9 10.45 15.77 -4.61
N GLY A 10 10.21 15.17 -3.44
CA GLY A 10 8.93 15.31 -2.73
C GLY A 10 7.79 14.51 -3.33
N LYS A 11 8.06 13.64 -4.27
CA LYS A 11 7.06 12.75 -4.85
C LYS A 11 6.60 11.74 -3.80
N PRO A 12 5.36 11.24 -3.87
CA PRO A 12 4.86 10.25 -2.92
C PRO A 12 5.41 8.84 -3.21
N PHE A 13 6.73 8.73 -3.29
CA PHE A 13 7.48 7.50 -3.50
C PHE A 13 8.40 7.30 -2.30
N PHE A 14 8.33 6.11 -1.70
CA PHE A 14 9.03 5.80 -0.46
C PHE A 14 9.82 4.51 -0.62
N CYS A 15 10.99 4.45 0.00
CA CYS A 15 11.87 3.28 -0.06
C CYS A 15 12.26 2.83 1.33
N ALA A 16 12.50 1.53 1.46
CA ALA A 16 13.16 0.94 2.63
C ALA A 16 14.53 0.44 2.17
N ARG A 17 15.54 0.71 2.98
CA ARG A 17 16.94 0.31 2.69
C ARG A 17 17.57 -0.41 3.88
N ILE A 18 18.47 -1.33 3.57
CA ILE A 18 19.40 -1.91 4.54
C ILE A 18 20.79 -1.80 3.92
N ASN A 19 21.73 -1.12 4.62
CA ASN A 19 23.10 -0.94 4.17
C ASN A 19 23.18 -0.44 2.72
N GLU A 20 22.41 0.60 2.42
CA GLU A 20 22.33 1.23 1.10
C GLU A 20 21.68 0.38 0.00
N LYS A 21 21.21 -0.83 0.33
CA LYS A 21 20.47 -1.67 -0.61
C LYS A 21 18.98 -1.41 -0.48
N ASN A 22 18.32 -1.11 -1.59
CA ASN A 22 16.86 -0.95 -1.62
C ASN A 22 16.20 -2.32 -1.48
N ILE A 23 15.41 -2.51 -0.43
CA ILE A 23 14.75 -3.78 -0.14
C ILE A 23 13.22 -3.69 -0.27
N GLY A 24 12.70 -2.49 -0.37
CA GLY A 24 11.25 -2.29 -0.54
C GLY A 24 10.94 -0.91 -1.06
N PHE A 25 9.76 -0.77 -1.63
CA PHE A 25 9.28 0.50 -2.12
C PHE A 25 7.76 0.60 -2.01
N LEU A 26 7.27 1.83 -2.04
CA LEU A 26 5.84 2.12 -1.96
C LEU A 26 5.56 3.41 -2.72
N TYR A 27 4.55 3.40 -3.57
CA TYR A 27 4.13 4.57 -4.34
C TYR A 27 2.67 4.89 -4.05
N LEU A 28 2.42 6.14 -3.66
CA LEU A 28 1.08 6.66 -3.43
C LEU A 28 0.69 7.59 -4.57
N LYS A 29 -0.52 7.44 -5.08
CA LYS A 29 -1.04 8.25 -6.18
C LYS A 29 -2.24 9.04 -5.69
N GLN A 30 -2.28 10.34 -5.95
CA GLN A 30 -3.46 11.12 -5.61
C GLN A 30 -4.61 10.73 -6.53
N THR A 31 -5.75 10.35 -5.94
CA THR A 31 -6.94 9.92 -6.69
C THR A 31 -8.12 10.86 -6.48
N GLY A 32 -8.04 11.71 -5.48
CA GLY A 32 -9.07 12.71 -5.19
C GLY A 32 -8.47 13.85 -4.43
N LYS A 33 -9.28 14.84 -4.11
CA LYS A 33 -8.82 16.01 -3.37
C LYS A 33 -8.21 15.64 -2.02
N ASP A 34 -8.84 14.69 -1.32
CA ASP A 34 -8.46 14.33 0.04
C ASP A 34 -7.94 12.88 0.15
N THR A 35 -7.77 12.20 -0.96
CA THR A 35 -7.49 10.75 -1.00
C THR A 35 -6.27 10.43 -1.85
N VAL A 36 -5.44 9.54 -1.34
CA VAL A 36 -4.37 8.92 -2.11
C VAL A 36 -4.64 7.43 -2.21
N GLU A 37 -4.07 6.81 -3.24
CA GLU A 37 -4.14 5.36 -3.45
C GLU A 37 -2.77 4.74 -3.27
N LEU A 38 -2.70 3.64 -2.53
CA LEU A 38 -1.51 2.80 -2.48
C LEU A 38 -1.44 2.05 -3.80
N ALA A 39 -0.78 2.66 -4.78
CA ALA A 39 -0.82 2.20 -6.16
C ALA A 39 0.11 1.01 -6.41
N VAL A 40 1.32 1.07 -5.86
CA VAL A 40 2.31 0.00 -6.01
C VAL A 40 3.07 -0.14 -4.71
N MET A 41 3.35 -1.38 -4.32
CA MET A 41 4.17 -1.67 -3.16
C MET A 41 4.87 -3.00 -3.36
N GLY A 42 6.13 -3.08 -2.99
CA GLY A 42 6.89 -4.31 -3.08
C GLY A 42 7.99 -4.35 -2.03
N VAL A 43 8.24 -5.56 -1.52
CA VAL A 43 9.36 -5.86 -0.63
C VAL A 43 10.04 -7.10 -1.17
N LEU A 44 11.36 -7.10 -1.21
CA LEU A 44 12.10 -8.27 -1.66
C LEU A 44 11.68 -9.50 -0.86
N LYS A 45 11.51 -10.62 -1.55
CA LYS A 45 10.97 -11.85 -0.97
C LYS A 45 11.75 -12.31 0.28
N GLU A 46 13.07 -12.18 0.27
CA GLU A 46 13.93 -12.57 1.39
C GLU A 46 13.71 -11.72 2.65
N TYR A 47 13.00 -10.60 2.53
CA TYR A 47 12.66 -9.72 3.65
C TYR A 47 11.17 -9.78 4.01
N HIS A 48 10.41 -10.67 3.39
CA HIS A 48 9.02 -10.87 3.76
C HIS A 48 8.91 -11.39 5.20
N CYS A 49 7.83 -11.04 5.88
CA CYS A 49 7.55 -11.43 7.26
C CYS A 49 8.51 -10.86 8.30
N ASN A 50 9.31 -9.87 7.92
CA ASN A 50 10.24 -9.18 8.84
C ASN A 50 9.73 -7.82 9.29
N GLY A 51 8.46 -7.49 9.00
CA GLY A 51 7.87 -6.22 9.38
C GLY A 51 8.26 -5.04 8.51
N ILE A 52 9.03 -5.26 7.44
CA ILE A 52 9.48 -4.18 6.55
C ILE A 52 8.31 -3.48 5.88
N GLY A 53 7.34 -4.27 5.37
CA GLY A 53 6.16 -3.72 4.71
C GLY A 53 5.33 -2.86 5.64
N HIS A 54 5.11 -3.31 6.87
CA HIS A 54 4.40 -2.54 7.89
C HIS A 54 5.13 -1.24 8.23
N ALA A 55 6.43 -1.31 8.45
CA ALA A 55 7.22 -0.14 8.82
C ALA A 55 7.28 0.89 7.69
N LEU A 56 7.45 0.41 6.45
CA LEU A 56 7.45 1.28 5.27
C LEU A 56 6.11 1.97 5.10
N PHE A 57 5.00 1.24 5.26
CA PHE A 57 3.67 1.80 5.18
C PHE A 57 3.44 2.85 6.28
N GLU A 58 3.83 2.57 7.52
CA GLU A 58 3.67 3.51 8.63
C GLU A 58 4.46 4.80 8.40
N TYR A 59 5.67 4.67 7.83
CA TYR A 59 6.46 5.85 7.48
C TYR A 59 5.74 6.69 6.41
N ALA A 60 5.29 6.06 5.34
CA ALA A 60 4.58 6.74 4.26
C ALA A 60 3.28 7.39 4.77
N LYS A 61 2.55 6.70 5.64
CA LYS A 61 1.31 7.21 6.24
C LYS A 61 1.55 8.50 7.02
N LYS A 62 2.63 8.54 7.81
CA LYS A 62 3.00 9.75 8.55
C LYS A 62 3.25 10.92 7.61
N GLU A 63 4.00 10.69 6.54
CA GLU A 63 4.32 11.75 5.58
C GLU A 63 3.08 12.27 4.86
N ILE A 64 2.16 11.37 4.52
CA ILE A 64 0.90 11.73 3.86
C ILE A 64 -0.02 12.50 4.81
N CYS A 65 -0.08 12.12 6.07
CA CYS A 65 -0.85 12.87 7.09
C CYS A 65 -0.37 14.30 7.19
N LYS A 66 0.93 14.53 7.15
CA LYS A 66 1.51 15.88 7.20
C LYS A 66 1.09 16.75 6.02
N LYS A 67 0.77 16.12 4.88
CA LYS A 67 0.32 16.83 3.68
C LYS A 67 -1.18 17.12 3.66
N GLY A 68 -1.91 16.67 4.69
CA GLY A 68 -3.33 17.01 4.85
C GLY A 68 -4.31 16.08 4.17
N TYR A 69 -3.87 14.92 3.66
CA TYR A 69 -4.79 13.93 3.09
C TYR A 69 -5.61 13.27 4.19
N SER A 70 -6.85 12.94 3.88
CA SER A 70 -7.80 12.37 4.84
C SER A 70 -7.95 10.87 4.72
N PHE A 71 -7.67 10.30 3.54
CA PHE A 71 -7.92 8.87 3.28
C PHE A 71 -6.82 8.26 2.43
N ILE A 72 -6.56 6.97 2.68
CA ILE A 72 -5.79 6.12 1.77
C ILE A 72 -6.72 5.01 1.30
N GLN A 73 -6.71 4.73 0.00
CA GLN A 73 -7.41 3.57 -0.54
C GLN A 73 -6.41 2.62 -1.21
N VAL A 74 -6.81 1.36 -1.34
CA VAL A 74 -6.05 0.36 -2.10
C VAL A 74 -7.03 -0.53 -2.84
N LYS A 75 -6.65 -0.92 -4.06
CA LYS A 75 -7.45 -1.80 -4.91
C LYS A 75 -6.72 -3.11 -5.12
N THR A 76 -7.42 -4.22 -4.97
CA THR A 76 -6.85 -5.54 -5.20
C THR A 76 -7.93 -6.50 -5.64
N VAL A 77 -7.55 -7.67 -6.14
CA VAL A 77 -8.53 -8.71 -6.49
C VAL A 77 -9.18 -9.22 -5.22
N GLN A 78 -10.51 -9.34 -5.25
CA GLN A 78 -11.28 -9.80 -4.10
C GLN A 78 -10.78 -11.12 -3.55
N MET A 79 -10.77 -11.25 -2.22
CA MET A 79 -10.39 -12.48 -1.53
C MET A 79 -11.27 -13.65 -1.98
N GLY A 80 -10.68 -14.85 -2.04
CA GLY A 80 -11.38 -16.06 -2.41
C GLY A 80 -11.22 -16.48 -3.86
N LYS A 81 -10.51 -15.70 -4.69
CA LYS A 81 -10.29 -16.01 -6.09
C LYS A 81 -8.91 -16.66 -6.36
N TYR A 82 -7.85 -16.09 -5.77
CA TYR A 82 -6.48 -16.55 -5.95
C TYR A 82 -5.74 -16.51 -4.63
N GLU A 83 -4.98 -17.55 -4.32
CA GLU A 83 -4.23 -17.64 -3.07
C GLU A 83 -3.25 -16.47 -2.89
N SER A 84 -2.57 -16.06 -3.96
CA SER A 84 -1.64 -14.93 -3.89
C SER A 84 -2.33 -13.63 -3.50
N TYR A 85 -3.53 -13.40 -4.02
CA TYR A 85 -4.31 -12.19 -3.66
C TYR A 85 -4.94 -12.31 -2.28
N ASP A 86 -5.23 -13.52 -1.81
CA ASP A 86 -5.72 -13.72 -0.45
C ASP A 86 -4.69 -13.24 0.56
N LYS A 87 -3.43 -13.55 0.35
CA LYS A 87 -2.33 -13.09 1.20
C LYS A 87 -2.19 -11.57 1.15
N THR A 88 -2.33 -10.98 -0.02
CA THR A 88 -2.28 -9.53 -0.21
C THR A 88 -3.42 -8.85 0.53
N ASN A 89 -4.65 -9.39 0.42
CA ASN A 89 -5.80 -8.88 1.15
C ASN A 89 -5.57 -8.92 2.66
N GLN A 90 -5.05 -10.05 3.17
CA GLN A 90 -4.73 -10.19 4.59
C GLN A 90 -3.69 -9.18 5.04
N PHE A 91 -2.69 -8.90 4.20
CA PHE A 91 -1.69 -7.89 4.50
C PHE A 91 -2.34 -6.51 4.66
N TYR A 92 -3.21 -6.10 3.75
CA TYR A 92 -3.89 -4.82 3.85
C TYR A 92 -4.77 -4.73 5.09
N LEU A 93 -5.50 -5.81 5.41
CA LEU A 93 -6.29 -5.86 6.63
C LEU A 93 -5.40 -5.72 7.88
N SER A 94 -4.22 -6.34 7.86
CA SER A 94 -3.27 -6.25 8.99
C SER A 94 -2.72 -4.85 9.19
N LEU A 95 -2.67 -4.04 8.12
CA LEU A 95 -2.26 -2.64 8.20
C LEU A 95 -3.34 -1.75 8.82
N GLY A 96 -4.57 -2.22 8.89
CA GLY A 96 -5.70 -1.47 9.43
C GLY A 96 -6.70 -0.98 8.39
N PHE A 97 -6.52 -1.38 7.12
CA PHE A 97 -7.51 -1.07 6.09
C PHE A 97 -8.81 -1.81 6.36
N LYS A 98 -9.92 -1.19 5.95
CA LYS A 98 -11.26 -1.79 6.05
C LYS A 98 -11.85 -1.93 4.67
N GLU A 99 -12.70 -2.96 4.48
CA GLU A 99 -13.40 -3.14 3.23
C GLU A 99 -14.30 -1.92 2.98
N PHE A 100 -14.22 -1.39 1.76
CA PHE A 100 -15.07 -0.30 1.34
C PHE A 100 -16.14 -0.78 0.39
N GLU A 101 -15.74 -1.34 -0.76
CA GLU A 101 -16.69 -1.78 -1.77
C GLU A 101 -16.03 -2.75 -2.75
N VAL A 102 -16.84 -3.65 -3.35
CA VAL A 102 -16.39 -4.52 -4.44
C VAL A 102 -17.00 -4.00 -5.73
N PHE A 103 -16.17 -3.80 -6.75
CA PHE A 103 -16.60 -3.46 -8.09
C PHE A 103 -16.38 -4.69 -8.99
N PRO A 104 -17.45 -5.45 -9.29
CA PRO A 104 -17.28 -6.75 -9.98
C PRO A 104 -16.68 -6.63 -11.38
N ASP A 105 -16.94 -5.51 -12.05
CA ASP A 105 -16.58 -5.35 -13.46
C ASP A 105 -15.61 -4.20 -13.73
N LEU A 106 -14.96 -3.67 -12.68
CA LEU A 106 -14.05 -2.53 -12.86
C LEU A 106 -12.87 -2.87 -13.78
N TRP A 107 -12.28 -4.04 -13.57
CA TRP A 107 -11.16 -4.53 -14.39
C TRP A 107 -11.65 -5.45 -15.49
N ASP A 108 -12.30 -6.54 -15.11
CA ASP A 108 -12.91 -7.52 -16.01
C ASP A 108 -13.84 -8.43 -15.21
N GLU A 109 -14.63 -9.28 -15.90
CA GLU A 109 -15.62 -10.15 -15.25
C GLU A 109 -14.99 -11.25 -14.37
N TRP A 110 -13.69 -11.54 -14.55
CA TRP A 110 -13.00 -12.63 -13.85
C TRP A 110 -12.33 -12.16 -12.56
N ASN A 111 -12.05 -10.86 -12.44
CA ASN A 111 -11.28 -10.29 -11.35
C ASN A 111 -12.04 -9.15 -10.67
N PRO A 112 -12.97 -9.48 -9.75
CA PRO A 112 -13.67 -8.44 -8.97
C PRO A 112 -12.67 -7.59 -8.21
N CYS A 113 -12.87 -6.27 -8.23
CA CYS A 113 -12.00 -5.33 -7.55
C CYS A 113 -12.53 -5.05 -6.15
N GLN A 114 -11.76 -5.41 -5.13
CA GLN A 114 -12.02 -5.02 -3.75
C GLN A 114 -11.31 -3.73 -3.45
N ILE A 115 -12.03 -2.72 -3.01
CA ILE A 115 -11.44 -1.48 -2.52
C ILE A 115 -11.41 -1.54 -0.99
N TYR A 116 -10.23 -1.28 -0.43
CA TYR A 116 -10.03 -1.07 1.00
C TYR A 116 -9.77 0.40 1.24
N ILE A 117 -10.18 0.90 2.40
CA ILE A 117 -10.02 2.30 2.76
C ILE A 117 -9.52 2.44 4.20
N MET A 118 -8.78 3.50 4.44
CA MET A 118 -8.30 3.86 5.78
C MET A 118 -8.44 5.37 5.97
N ALA A 119 -9.00 5.77 7.11
CA ALA A 119 -9.02 7.15 7.52
C ALA A 119 -7.67 7.53 8.13
N LEU A 120 -7.16 8.69 7.74
CA LEU A 120 -5.89 9.19 8.27
C LEU A 120 -6.07 10.10 9.48
#